data_61335ab4c5b0d6e92a94dd6a0f2bf4cf
#
_entry.id   61335ab4c5b0d6e92a94dd6a0f2bf4cf
#
_cell.length_a   1.000
_cell.length_b   1.000
_cell.length_c   1.000
_cell.angle_alpha   90.00
_cell.angle_beta   90.00
_cell.angle_gamma   90.00
#
_symmetry.space_group_name_H-M   'P 1'
#
loop_
_entity.id
_entity.type
_entity.pdbx_description
1 polymer ?
#
loop_
_entity_poly.entity_id
_entity_poly.type
_entity_poly.pdbx_seq_one_letter_code
_entity_poly.pdbx_strand_id
1 'polypeptide(L)'
;RLLDDPAFDREAALQSHLLALTRQRERIDALILTVQKTLDDRKGENKMNDSEKFEAFKRGLVRENEERYGAESRASYGDGAVDAANSAVLGMREDQHAAWTALDEAIHAALAEAVRAQCTPDSPQGQKIAQMHREWLSYTIPRYDPRQHAGIAALYVADARFTAYYDRDLPGCAQFLCDAVKSYTKRL
;
A
#
# COMPACT_ATOMS: atom_id res chain seq x y z
N ARG A 1 5.70 2.81 -37.79
CA ARG A 1 4.93 4.04 -38.16
C ARG A 1 4.47 4.86 -36.95
N LEU A 2 4.22 4.27 -35.80
CA LEU A 2 3.92 5.02 -34.55
C LEU A 2 5.19 5.56 -33.87
N LEU A 3 6.33 4.94 -34.11
CA LEU A 3 7.62 5.33 -33.52
C LEU A 3 8.33 6.47 -34.28
N ASP A 4 7.81 6.86 -35.44
CA ASP A 4 8.36 7.92 -36.30
C ASP A 4 7.60 9.24 -36.14
N ASP A 5 6.61 9.32 -35.23
CA ASP A 5 5.86 10.55 -34.94
C ASP A 5 6.69 11.46 -34.05
N PRO A 6 7.06 12.69 -34.47
CA PRO A 6 7.84 13.62 -33.66
C PRO A 6 7.12 14.09 -32.37
N ALA A 7 5.81 13.83 -32.24
CA ALA A 7 5.04 14.07 -31.01
C ALA A 7 4.98 12.85 -30.08
N PHE A 8 5.59 11.71 -30.47
CA PHE A 8 5.58 10.49 -29.65
C PHE A 8 6.61 10.58 -28.52
N ASP A 9 6.09 10.75 -27.29
CA ASP A 9 6.92 10.72 -26.10
C ASP A 9 7.33 9.27 -25.77
N ARG A 10 8.53 8.91 -26.23
CA ARG A 10 9.12 7.58 -26.09
C ARG A 10 9.37 7.25 -24.61
N GLU A 11 9.72 8.22 -23.81
CA GLU A 11 10.01 8.03 -22.39
C GLU A 11 8.72 7.75 -21.61
N ALA A 12 7.66 8.52 -21.84
CA ALA A 12 6.35 8.28 -21.24
C ALA A 12 5.76 6.93 -21.66
N ALA A 13 5.94 6.53 -22.94
CA ALA A 13 5.52 5.21 -23.40
C ALA A 13 6.27 4.06 -22.73
N LEU A 14 7.59 4.19 -22.54
CA LEU A 14 8.41 3.20 -21.85
C LEU A 14 8.07 3.12 -20.36
N GLN A 15 7.82 4.24 -19.69
CA GLN A 15 7.39 4.29 -18.30
C GLN A 15 6.02 3.62 -18.13
N SER A 16 5.07 3.91 -19.02
CA SER A 16 3.75 3.26 -19.03
C SER A 16 3.87 1.75 -19.24
N HIS A 17 4.74 1.32 -20.16
CA HIS A 17 4.99 -0.10 -20.41
C HIS A 17 5.66 -0.80 -19.23
N LEU A 18 6.63 -0.14 -18.58
CA LEU A 18 7.28 -0.65 -17.37
C LEU A 18 6.26 -0.84 -16.25
N LEU A 19 5.36 0.10 -16.06
CA LEU A 19 4.28 0.01 -15.06
C LEU A 19 3.35 -1.18 -15.36
N ALA A 20 2.97 -1.37 -16.63
CA ALA A 20 2.14 -2.50 -17.05
C ALA A 20 2.84 -3.85 -16.81
N LEU A 21 4.14 -3.95 -17.10
CA LEU A 21 4.93 -5.15 -16.86
C LEU A 21 5.08 -5.44 -15.35
N THR A 22 5.24 -4.42 -14.52
CA THR A 22 5.30 -4.56 -13.06
C THR A 22 3.99 -5.14 -12.51
N ARG A 23 2.85 -4.61 -12.94
CA ARG A 23 1.51 -5.14 -12.57
C ARG A 23 1.32 -6.59 -13.03
N GLN A 24 1.79 -6.92 -14.24
CA GLN A 24 1.72 -8.28 -14.75
C GLN A 24 2.60 -9.24 -13.95
N ARG A 25 3.79 -8.81 -13.52
CA ARG A 25 4.67 -9.58 -12.64
C ARG A 25 3.98 -9.87 -11.32
N GLU A 26 3.42 -8.86 -10.66
CA GLU A 26 2.70 -9.04 -9.38
C GLU A 26 1.55 -10.04 -9.49
N ARG A 27 0.80 -9.98 -10.60
CA ARG A 27 -0.26 -10.95 -10.88
C ARG A 27 0.29 -12.36 -11.07
N ILE A 28 1.41 -12.51 -11.76
CA ILE A 28 2.07 -13.82 -11.98
C ILE A 28 2.60 -14.34 -10.65
N ASP A 29 3.21 -13.52 -9.82
CA ASP A 29 3.72 -13.90 -8.50
C ASP A 29 2.58 -14.42 -7.60
N ALA A 30 1.42 -13.77 -7.61
CA ALA A 30 0.24 -14.24 -6.90
C ALA A 30 -0.28 -15.60 -7.43
N LEU A 31 -0.25 -15.83 -8.74
CA LEU A 31 -0.60 -17.12 -9.33
C LEU A 31 0.40 -18.22 -8.98
N ILE A 32 1.71 -17.91 -8.98
CA ILE A 32 2.76 -18.83 -8.56
C ILE A 32 2.53 -19.26 -7.11
N LEU A 33 2.24 -18.34 -6.19
CA LEU A 33 1.91 -18.64 -4.80
C LEU A 33 0.69 -19.57 -4.70
N THR A 34 -0.32 -19.36 -5.52
CA THR A 34 -1.51 -20.20 -5.54
C THR A 34 -1.19 -21.63 -6.01
N VAL A 35 -0.37 -21.76 -7.07
CA VAL A 35 0.08 -23.04 -7.59
C VAL A 35 0.98 -23.77 -6.60
N GLN A 36 1.91 -23.06 -5.94
CA GLN A 36 2.75 -23.61 -4.90
C GLN A 36 1.91 -24.17 -3.74
N LYS A 37 0.92 -23.41 -3.25
CA LYS A 37 -0.04 -23.89 -2.24
C LYS A 37 -0.73 -25.16 -2.68
N THR A 38 -1.21 -25.22 -3.92
CA THR A 38 -1.90 -26.40 -4.45
C THR A 38 -0.97 -27.62 -4.56
N LEU A 39 0.29 -27.41 -4.88
CA LEU A 39 1.30 -28.47 -4.95
C LEU A 39 1.66 -29.00 -3.56
N ASP A 40 1.77 -28.12 -2.56
CA ASP A 40 2.06 -28.48 -1.18
C ASP A 40 0.87 -29.24 -0.55
N ASP A 41 -0.36 -28.84 -0.86
CA ASP A 41 -1.58 -29.57 -0.46
C ASP A 41 -1.66 -30.99 -1.07
N ARG A 42 -1.12 -31.18 -2.30
CA ARG A 42 -1.10 -32.49 -2.97
C ARG A 42 -0.01 -33.44 -2.48
N LYS A 43 1.10 -32.92 -1.99
CA LYS A 43 2.23 -33.74 -1.53
C LYS A 43 2.02 -34.41 -0.18
N GLY A 44 0.93 -34.08 0.54
CA GLY A 44 0.58 -34.74 1.80
C GLY A 44 1.62 -34.57 2.93
N GLU A 45 2.68 -33.82 2.68
CA GLU A 45 3.76 -33.56 3.61
C GLU A 45 3.56 -32.17 4.26
N ASN A 46 3.00 -32.15 5.38
CA ASN A 46 2.68 -31.09 6.32
C ASN A 46 1.22 -30.58 6.21
N LYS A 47 0.36 -31.16 6.99
CA LYS A 47 -0.91 -30.57 7.38
C LYS A 47 -0.64 -29.40 8.36
N MET A 48 -0.05 -28.30 7.86
CA MET A 48 -0.14 -27.04 8.60
C MET A 48 -1.63 -26.71 8.70
N ASN A 49 -2.10 -26.48 9.91
CA ASN A 49 -3.47 -26.00 10.10
C ASN A 49 -3.58 -24.56 9.52
N ASP A 50 -4.79 -24.07 9.33
CA ASP A 50 -4.99 -22.76 8.68
C ASP A 50 -4.34 -21.62 9.47
N SER A 51 -4.28 -21.73 10.80
CA SER A 51 -3.55 -20.79 11.66
C SER A 51 -2.04 -20.78 11.37
N GLU A 52 -1.43 -21.96 11.22
CA GLU A 52 0.01 -22.06 10.90
C GLU A 52 0.33 -21.51 9.51
N LYS A 53 -0.55 -21.72 8.54
CA LYS A 53 -0.44 -21.13 7.19
C LYS A 53 -0.52 -19.61 7.26
N PHE A 54 -1.44 -19.08 8.05
CA PHE A 54 -1.59 -17.64 8.24
C PHE A 54 -0.37 -17.03 8.94
N GLU A 55 0.19 -17.68 9.95
CA GLU A 55 1.42 -17.25 10.60
C GLU A 55 2.63 -17.26 9.64
N ALA A 56 2.75 -18.28 8.80
CA ALA A 56 3.79 -18.34 7.78
C ALA A 56 3.63 -17.22 6.72
N PHE A 57 2.40 -16.93 6.32
CA PHE A 57 2.06 -15.84 5.40
C PHE A 57 2.47 -14.48 5.98
N LYS A 58 2.10 -14.15 7.23
CA LYS A 58 2.49 -12.89 7.86
C LYS A 58 4.02 -12.72 7.95
N ARG A 59 4.73 -13.79 8.34
CA ARG A 59 6.20 -13.79 8.35
C ARG A 59 6.78 -13.53 6.96
N GLY A 60 6.17 -14.08 5.91
CA GLY A 60 6.53 -13.82 4.53
C GLY A 60 6.39 -12.35 4.16
N LEU A 61 5.25 -11.73 4.49
CA LEU A 61 4.99 -10.31 4.25
C LEU A 61 6.02 -9.40 4.93
N VAL A 62 6.27 -9.63 6.21
CA VAL A 62 7.25 -8.83 6.97
C VAL A 62 8.65 -8.99 6.40
N ARG A 63 9.07 -10.21 6.09
CA ARG A 63 10.38 -10.46 5.48
C ARG A 63 10.54 -9.75 4.14
N GLU A 64 9.56 -9.87 3.25
CA GLU A 64 9.59 -9.22 1.94
C GLU A 64 9.66 -7.69 2.06
N ASN A 65 8.90 -7.11 3.00
CA ASN A 65 8.94 -5.68 3.28
C ASN A 65 10.31 -5.24 3.83
N GLU A 66 10.90 -6.00 4.74
CA GLU A 66 12.24 -5.74 5.27
C GLU A 66 13.32 -5.85 4.19
N GLU A 67 13.26 -6.87 3.32
CA GLU A 67 14.20 -7.03 2.22
C GLU A 67 14.14 -5.85 1.23
N ARG A 68 12.95 -5.33 0.97
CA ARG A 68 12.76 -4.24 -0.01
C ARG A 68 12.98 -2.85 0.56
N TYR A 69 12.57 -2.60 1.80
CA TYR A 69 12.47 -1.25 2.37
C TYR A 69 13.08 -1.13 3.76
N GLY A 70 13.47 -2.23 4.40
CA GLY A 70 13.88 -2.25 5.80
C GLY A 70 15.02 -1.28 6.12
N ALA A 71 16.10 -1.28 5.33
CA ALA A 71 17.24 -0.41 5.56
C ALA A 71 16.87 1.08 5.48
N GLU A 72 16.06 1.45 4.49
CA GLU A 72 15.60 2.83 4.28
C GLU A 72 14.61 3.28 5.37
N SER A 73 13.66 2.41 5.72
CA SER A 73 12.68 2.66 6.76
C SER A 73 13.36 2.84 8.13
N ARG A 74 14.34 2.00 8.45
CA ARG A 74 15.11 2.09 9.70
C ARG A 74 15.95 3.35 9.77
N ALA A 75 16.56 3.77 8.67
CA ALA A 75 17.29 5.03 8.58
C ALA A 75 16.37 6.25 8.79
N SER A 76 15.11 6.18 8.31
CA SER A 76 14.16 7.28 8.36
C SER A 76 13.37 7.35 9.67
N TYR A 77 12.98 6.21 10.26
CA TYR A 77 12.07 6.13 11.40
C TYR A 77 12.70 5.51 12.66
N GLY A 78 13.89 4.95 12.53
CA GLY A 78 14.58 4.21 13.59
C GLY A 78 14.09 2.76 13.75
N ASP A 79 14.96 1.92 14.29
CA ASP A 79 14.71 0.48 14.46
C ASP A 79 13.45 0.20 15.28
N GLY A 80 13.26 0.91 16.39
CA GLY A 80 12.15 0.68 17.29
C GLY A 80 10.77 0.90 16.65
N ALA A 81 10.63 1.88 15.77
CA ALA A 81 9.37 2.14 15.07
C ALA A 81 9.07 1.06 14.03
N VAL A 82 10.09 0.62 13.28
CA VAL A 82 9.96 -0.44 12.28
C VAL A 82 9.65 -1.78 12.95
N ASP A 83 10.36 -2.12 14.04
CA ASP A 83 10.12 -3.35 14.80
C ASP A 83 8.73 -3.39 15.44
N ALA A 84 8.23 -2.24 15.91
CA ALA A 84 6.88 -2.14 16.44
C ALA A 84 5.82 -2.37 15.36
N ALA A 85 5.99 -1.78 14.16
CA ALA A 85 5.09 -1.98 13.03
C ALA A 85 5.10 -3.44 12.55
N ASN A 86 6.27 -4.05 12.41
CA ASN A 86 6.42 -5.46 12.05
C ASN A 86 5.76 -6.38 13.08
N SER A 87 5.97 -6.11 14.37
CA SER A 87 5.35 -6.86 15.47
C SER A 87 3.83 -6.74 15.45
N ALA A 88 3.29 -5.56 15.11
CA ALA A 88 1.86 -5.36 14.97
C ALA A 88 1.28 -6.23 13.83
N VAL A 89 1.94 -6.28 12.66
CA VAL A 89 1.52 -7.15 11.55
C VAL A 89 1.57 -8.62 11.96
N LEU A 90 2.66 -9.07 12.59
CA LEU A 90 2.80 -10.44 13.06
C LEU A 90 1.77 -10.82 14.12
N GLY A 91 1.36 -9.87 14.96
CA GLY A 91 0.33 -10.05 16.00
C GLY A 91 -1.11 -10.01 15.50
N MET A 92 -1.36 -9.65 14.26
CA MET A 92 -2.73 -9.60 13.72
C MET A 92 -3.37 -10.98 13.65
N ARG A 93 -4.65 -11.06 14.06
CA ARG A 93 -5.50 -12.20 13.76
C ARG A 93 -5.95 -12.12 12.29
N GLU A 94 -6.45 -13.23 11.76
CA GLU A 94 -6.91 -13.34 10.37
C GLU A 94 -8.02 -12.32 10.05
N ASP A 95 -8.99 -12.16 10.96
CA ASP A 95 -10.08 -11.18 10.81
C ASP A 95 -9.57 -9.72 10.81
N GLN A 96 -8.57 -9.42 11.63
CA GLN A 96 -7.94 -8.10 11.66
C GLN A 96 -7.15 -7.80 10.39
N HIS A 97 -6.40 -8.78 9.90
CA HIS A 97 -5.66 -8.64 8.64
C HIS A 97 -6.62 -8.46 7.46
N ALA A 98 -7.70 -9.23 7.41
CA ALA A 98 -8.73 -9.09 6.37
C ALA A 98 -9.37 -7.69 6.41
N ALA A 99 -9.69 -7.17 7.60
CA ALA A 99 -10.25 -5.84 7.77
C ALA A 99 -9.25 -4.75 7.36
N TRP A 100 -7.97 -4.89 7.72
CA TRP A 100 -6.90 -3.98 7.32
C TRP A 100 -6.73 -3.90 5.81
N THR A 101 -6.70 -5.04 5.14
CA THR A 101 -6.61 -5.12 3.66
C THR A 101 -7.86 -4.56 2.99
N ALA A 102 -9.06 -4.87 3.52
CA ALA A 102 -10.30 -4.33 2.98
C ALA A 102 -10.39 -2.80 3.12
N LEU A 103 -9.85 -2.26 4.21
CA LEU A 103 -9.80 -0.81 4.43
C LEU A 103 -8.85 -0.13 3.44
N ASP A 104 -7.70 -0.76 3.12
CA ASP A 104 -6.77 -0.28 2.10
C ASP A 104 -7.46 -0.17 0.72
N GLU A 105 -8.14 -1.22 0.29
CA GLU A 105 -8.88 -1.21 -0.97
C GLU A 105 -10.01 -0.16 -0.97
N ALA A 106 -10.69 0.02 0.16
CA ALA A 106 -11.74 1.03 0.29
C ALA A 106 -11.16 2.46 0.20
N ILE A 107 -9.96 2.70 0.72
CA ILE A 107 -9.26 3.98 0.58
C ILE A 107 -8.93 4.24 -0.89
N HIS A 108 -8.39 3.27 -1.61
CA HIS A 108 -8.08 3.40 -3.05
C HIS A 108 -9.34 3.72 -3.86
N ALA A 109 -10.43 2.99 -3.64
CA ALA A 109 -11.69 3.24 -4.33
C ALA A 109 -12.24 4.65 -4.04
N ALA A 110 -12.20 5.08 -2.77
CA ALA A 110 -12.66 6.41 -2.36
C ALA A 110 -11.79 7.54 -2.95
N LEU A 111 -10.47 7.35 -3.02
CA LEU A 111 -9.54 8.29 -3.66
C LEU A 111 -9.86 8.45 -5.14
N ALA A 112 -9.99 7.34 -5.87
CA ALA A 112 -10.31 7.37 -7.29
C ALA A 112 -11.66 8.05 -7.56
N GLU A 113 -12.66 7.82 -6.72
CA GLU A 113 -13.97 8.50 -6.80
C GLU A 113 -13.84 10.00 -6.55
N ALA A 114 -13.16 10.41 -5.47
CA ALA A 114 -12.98 11.81 -5.12
C ALA A 114 -12.23 12.60 -6.20
N VAL A 115 -11.18 12.02 -6.77
CA VAL A 115 -10.39 12.64 -7.85
C VAL A 115 -11.22 12.75 -9.13
N ARG A 116 -11.98 11.71 -9.54
CA ARG A 116 -12.89 11.77 -10.69
C ARG A 116 -13.97 12.81 -10.53
N ALA A 117 -14.52 12.93 -9.32
CA ALA A 117 -15.55 13.92 -8.98
C ALA A 117 -14.98 15.33 -8.77
N GLN A 118 -13.66 15.52 -8.89
CA GLN A 118 -12.97 16.79 -8.64
C GLN A 118 -13.27 17.39 -7.27
N CYS A 119 -13.43 16.53 -6.26
CA CYS A 119 -13.61 16.96 -4.88
C CYS A 119 -12.38 17.73 -4.40
N THR A 120 -12.57 18.69 -3.47
CA THR A 120 -11.43 19.33 -2.80
C THR A 120 -10.94 18.48 -1.62
N PRO A 121 -9.64 18.49 -1.29
CA PRO A 121 -9.10 17.72 -0.18
C PRO A 121 -9.69 18.07 1.20
N ASP A 122 -10.18 19.29 1.38
CA ASP A 122 -10.82 19.77 2.60
C ASP A 122 -12.33 19.51 2.66
N SER A 123 -12.93 18.97 1.59
CA SER A 123 -14.32 18.56 1.51
C SER A 123 -14.66 17.45 2.52
N PRO A 124 -15.95 17.22 2.82
CA PRO A 124 -16.37 16.09 3.66
C PRO A 124 -15.84 14.74 3.16
N GLN A 125 -15.75 14.55 1.84
CA GLN A 125 -15.21 13.35 1.22
C GLN A 125 -13.70 13.21 1.49
N GLY A 126 -12.92 14.30 1.29
CA GLY A 126 -11.48 14.30 1.59
C GLY A 126 -11.21 14.04 3.08
N GLN A 127 -12.01 14.64 3.98
CA GLN A 127 -11.87 14.41 5.42
C GLN A 127 -12.21 12.96 5.82
N LYS A 128 -13.19 12.35 5.18
CA LYS A 128 -13.53 10.93 5.38
C LYS A 128 -12.38 10.02 4.94
N ILE A 129 -11.77 10.31 3.78
CA ILE A 129 -10.62 9.53 3.28
C ILE A 129 -9.43 9.65 4.24
N ALA A 130 -9.12 10.84 4.72
CA ALA A 130 -8.06 11.05 5.70
C ALA A 130 -8.33 10.32 7.03
N GLN A 131 -9.59 10.25 7.46
CA GLN A 131 -10.00 9.47 8.63
C GLN A 131 -9.84 7.96 8.40
N MET A 132 -10.23 7.45 7.24
CA MET A 132 -10.02 6.04 6.86
C MET A 132 -8.53 5.70 6.85
N HIS A 133 -7.69 6.58 6.32
CA HIS A 133 -6.25 6.40 6.31
C HIS A 133 -5.66 6.43 7.73
N ARG A 134 -6.14 7.29 8.62
CA ARG A 134 -5.79 7.25 10.05
C ARG A 134 -6.15 5.90 10.69
N GLU A 135 -7.33 5.39 10.40
CA GLU A 135 -7.78 4.09 10.89
C GLU A 135 -6.87 2.96 10.36
N TRP A 136 -6.54 2.99 9.09
CA TRP A 136 -5.61 2.05 8.47
C TRP A 136 -4.23 2.06 9.13
N LEU A 137 -3.67 3.24 9.40
CA LEU A 137 -2.41 3.39 10.13
C LEU A 137 -2.48 2.84 11.55
N SER A 138 -3.65 2.87 12.21
CA SER A 138 -3.79 2.41 13.59
C SER A 138 -3.57 0.91 13.77
N TYR A 139 -3.63 0.12 12.69
CA TYR A 139 -3.29 -1.30 12.71
C TYR A 139 -1.81 -1.56 12.95
N THR A 140 -0.95 -0.64 12.55
CA THR A 140 0.52 -0.80 12.64
C THR A 140 1.19 0.27 13.52
N ILE A 141 0.52 1.38 13.77
CA ILE A 141 1.01 2.49 14.60
C ILE A 141 0.11 2.61 15.84
N PRO A 142 0.53 2.11 17.00
CA PRO A 142 -0.34 1.98 18.18
C PRO A 142 -0.75 3.32 18.81
N ARG A 143 0.04 4.38 18.58
CA ARG A 143 -0.25 5.71 19.11
C ARG A 143 -0.34 6.73 17.97
N TYR A 144 -1.53 7.28 17.77
CA TYR A 144 -1.75 8.29 16.75
C TYR A 144 -1.05 9.62 17.11
N ASP A 145 -0.31 10.15 16.13
CA ASP A 145 0.27 11.49 16.15
C ASP A 145 -0.10 12.20 14.83
N PRO A 146 -0.81 13.36 14.88
CA PRO A 146 -1.17 14.11 13.68
C PRO A 146 0.04 14.55 12.84
N ARG A 147 1.18 14.87 13.47
CA ARG A 147 2.40 15.29 12.78
C ARG A 147 3.02 14.10 12.02
N GLN A 148 3.06 12.94 12.69
CA GLN A 148 3.53 11.70 12.06
C GLN A 148 2.64 11.32 10.88
N HIS A 149 1.31 11.39 11.04
CA HIS A 149 0.35 11.12 9.97
C HIS A 149 0.57 12.02 8.75
N ALA A 150 0.71 13.34 8.97
CA ALA A 150 1.01 14.30 7.89
C ALA A 150 2.37 14.03 7.23
N GLY A 151 3.39 13.63 8.01
CA GLY A 151 4.72 13.26 7.52
C GLY A 151 4.66 12.01 6.63
N ILE A 152 3.96 10.97 7.06
CA ILE A 152 3.76 9.75 6.27
C ILE A 152 3.06 10.07 4.94
N ALA A 153 1.98 10.85 4.96
CA ALA A 153 1.28 11.24 3.74
C ALA A 153 2.14 12.10 2.79
N ALA A 154 3.07 12.89 3.32
CA ALA A 154 4.01 13.66 2.50
C ALA A 154 5.00 12.76 1.73
N LEU A 155 5.37 11.60 2.26
CA LEU A 155 6.24 10.64 1.58
C LEU A 155 5.55 10.02 0.36
N TYR A 156 4.22 9.90 0.35
CA TYR A 156 3.48 9.33 -0.75
C TYR A 156 3.57 10.13 -2.06
N VAL A 157 3.91 11.41 -1.95
CA VAL A 157 4.16 12.27 -3.11
C VAL A 157 5.65 12.55 -3.33
N ALA A 158 6.48 12.34 -2.32
CA ALA A 158 7.92 12.53 -2.42
C ALA A 158 8.65 11.32 -3.03
N ASP A 159 8.09 10.11 -2.91
CA ASP A 159 8.66 8.88 -3.43
C ASP A 159 7.79 8.31 -4.55
N ALA A 160 8.38 8.16 -5.73
CA ALA A 160 7.68 7.65 -6.91
C ALA A 160 7.07 6.25 -6.72
N ARG A 161 7.62 5.41 -5.84
CA ARG A 161 7.09 4.07 -5.54
C ARG A 161 5.75 4.17 -4.82
N PHE A 162 5.66 5.06 -3.83
CA PHE A 162 4.40 5.30 -3.10
C PHE A 162 3.40 6.08 -3.94
N THR A 163 3.86 7.05 -4.75
CA THR A 163 3.00 7.71 -5.72
C THR A 163 2.36 6.69 -6.65
N ALA A 164 3.14 5.77 -7.23
CA ALA A 164 2.63 4.72 -8.11
C ALA A 164 1.65 3.76 -7.40
N TYR A 165 1.83 3.51 -6.10
CA TYR A 165 0.91 2.70 -5.32
C TYR A 165 -0.46 3.36 -5.20
N TYR A 166 -0.52 4.62 -4.78
CA TYR A 166 -1.79 5.33 -4.61
C TYR A 166 -2.44 5.76 -5.92
N ASP A 167 -1.63 6.01 -6.95
CA ASP A 167 -2.08 6.38 -8.29
C ASP A 167 -2.40 5.17 -9.20
N ARG A 168 -2.36 3.94 -8.67
CA ARG A 168 -2.54 2.70 -9.43
C ARG A 168 -3.83 2.67 -10.25
N ASP A 169 -4.91 3.26 -9.73
CA ASP A 169 -6.23 3.28 -10.37
C ASP A 169 -6.50 4.58 -11.12
N LEU A 170 -5.92 5.69 -10.63
CA LEU A 170 -6.08 7.01 -11.23
C LEU A 170 -4.95 7.94 -10.79
N PRO A 171 -4.24 8.60 -11.71
CA PRO A 171 -3.25 9.61 -11.37
C PRO A 171 -3.84 10.76 -10.54
N GLY A 172 -3.07 11.23 -9.55
CA GLY A 172 -3.47 12.32 -8.65
C GLY A 172 -4.05 11.85 -7.31
N CYS A 173 -4.29 10.56 -7.12
CA CYS A 173 -4.77 10.01 -5.85
C CYS A 173 -3.77 10.21 -4.71
N ALA A 174 -2.48 10.01 -4.94
CA ALA A 174 -1.42 10.24 -3.95
C ALA A 174 -1.39 11.70 -3.48
N GLN A 175 -1.46 12.65 -4.41
CA GLN A 175 -1.50 14.07 -4.09
C GLN A 175 -2.77 14.44 -3.32
N PHE A 176 -3.93 13.92 -3.76
CA PHE A 176 -5.20 14.16 -3.08
C PHE A 176 -5.17 13.65 -1.64
N LEU A 177 -4.67 12.43 -1.41
CA LEU A 177 -4.52 11.87 -0.06
C LEU A 177 -3.61 12.73 0.83
N CYS A 178 -2.46 13.13 0.31
CA CYS A 178 -1.51 13.99 1.02
C CYS A 178 -2.17 15.29 1.49
N ASP A 179 -2.90 15.96 0.60
CA ASP A 179 -3.53 17.25 0.90
C ASP A 179 -4.76 17.08 1.81
N ALA A 180 -5.53 15.99 1.65
CA ALA A 180 -6.63 15.64 2.54
C ALA A 180 -6.14 15.38 3.97
N VAL A 181 -5.06 14.61 4.13
CA VAL A 181 -4.43 14.35 5.44
C VAL A 181 -3.88 15.64 6.06
N LYS A 182 -3.20 16.49 5.30
CA LYS A 182 -2.75 17.80 5.79
C LYS A 182 -3.89 18.68 6.27
N SER A 183 -5.01 18.70 5.54
CA SER A 183 -6.21 19.43 5.95
C SER A 183 -6.84 18.83 7.21
N TYR A 184 -6.92 17.50 7.29
CA TYR A 184 -7.48 16.77 8.42
C TYR A 184 -6.68 16.99 9.70
N THR A 185 -5.35 16.84 9.63
CA THR A 185 -4.47 16.95 10.80
C THR A 185 -4.35 18.36 11.36
N LYS A 186 -4.62 19.39 10.57
CA LYS A 186 -4.67 20.80 11.04
C LYS A 186 -5.91 21.10 11.88
N ARG A 187 -6.93 20.26 11.85
CA ARG A 187 -8.21 20.45 12.58
C ARG A 187 -8.22 19.72 13.92
N LEU A 188 -7.20 18.91 14.20
CA LEU A 188 -7.02 18.17 15.45
C LEU A 188 -6.15 18.93 16.45
#